data_e99ccfa1663431228a2a8f6421083bfb
#
_entry.id   e99ccfa1663431228a2a8f6421083bfb
#
_cell.length_a   1.000
_cell.length_b   1.000
_cell.length_c   1.000
_cell.angle_alpha   90.00
_cell.angle_beta   90.00
_cell.angle_gamma   90.00
#
_symmetry.space_group_name_H-M   'P 1'
#
loop_
_entity.id
_entity.type
_entity.pdbx_description
1 polymer ?
#
loop_
_entity_poly.entity_id
_entity_poly.type
_entity_poly.pdbx_seq_one_letter_code
_entity_poly.pdbx_strand_id
1 'polypeptide(L)'
;MAFINKIKKIAFIAALGTIAQSVTAQDLLAKQAPIDRKMKAVDTLLLHNIIEKENTESPAAQLYDEWNNRYAHRATALPDSFKIDLRHFHMPTPSRVVTSNFGFRWGRQHKGLDIKVYIGDTIRAAFSGKVRIVRYEAAGYGNYIVIRHNNGLETIYGHLSKQLVKENQEVRAGEAIGLGGNTGRSTGSHLHFETRLCGVALNPALLFDFRDQDVTGDFYMFRNNSYQRESSEATRLRGVAGSGRYRPEEVRGELAYKKGRNEVIMPDLVQYHKVMAGETIFSIARKRGVTVEQICRLNHISKTKKIKPGSILRYS
;
A
#
# COMPACT_ATOMS: atom_id res chain seq x y z
N MET A 1 -57.97 -6.85 62.62
CA MET A 1 -58.22 -5.94 61.48
C MET A 1 -57.20 -4.79 61.34
N ALA A 2 -56.57 -4.30 62.41
CA ALA A 2 -55.62 -3.17 62.31
C ALA A 2 -54.29 -3.48 61.65
N PHE A 3 -53.85 -4.72 61.70
CA PHE A 3 -52.49 -5.14 61.14
C PHE A 3 -52.53 -5.24 59.61
N ILE A 4 -53.60 -5.72 59.02
CA ILE A 4 -53.75 -5.87 57.57
C ILE A 4 -53.82 -4.52 56.87
N ASN A 5 -54.41 -3.50 57.49
CA ASN A 5 -54.47 -2.15 56.94
C ASN A 5 -53.10 -1.43 56.92
N LYS A 6 -52.19 -1.75 57.86
CA LYS A 6 -50.85 -1.18 57.88
C LYS A 6 -49.95 -1.77 56.71
N ILE A 7 -50.11 -3.06 56.46
CA ILE A 7 -49.35 -3.72 55.34
C ILE A 7 -49.78 -3.18 53.97
N LYS A 8 -51.09 -2.97 53.77
CA LYS A 8 -51.65 -2.38 52.55
C LYS A 8 -51.15 -0.93 52.29
N LYS A 9 -51.03 -0.12 53.39
CA LYS A 9 -50.48 1.25 53.26
C LYS A 9 -49.00 1.27 52.93
N ILE A 10 -48.19 0.37 53.51
CA ILE A 10 -46.77 0.28 53.23
C ILE A 10 -46.55 -0.22 51.82
N ALA A 11 -47.31 -1.19 51.33
CA ALA A 11 -47.22 -1.68 49.95
C ALA A 11 -47.59 -0.62 48.91
N PHE A 12 -48.59 0.25 49.23
CA PHE A 12 -49.00 1.34 48.35
C PHE A 12 -47.94 2.47 48.29
N ILE A 13 -47.27 2.80 49.38
CA ILE A 13 -46.18 3.80 49.42
C ILE A 13 -44.91 3.28 48.69
N ALA A 14 -44.60 1.98 48.81
CA ALA A 14 -43.50 1.39 48.08
C ALA A 14 -43.74 1.32 46.55
N ALA A 15 -44.99 1.05 46.13
CA ALA A 15 -45.37 1.07 44.72
C ALA A 15 -45.33 2.48 44.11
N LEU A 16 -45.73 3.51 44.85
CA LEU A 16 -45.64 4.91 44.41
C LEU A 16 -44.18 5.41 44.35
N GLY A 17 -43.29 4.98 45.24
CA GLY A 17 -41.88 5.34 45.24
C GLY A 17 -41.11 4.76 44.02
N THR A 18 -41.45 3.54 43.61
CA THR A 18 -40.83 2.90 42.43
C THR A 18 -41.33 3.50 41.12
N ILE A 19 -42.57 3.92 41.04
CA ILE A 19 -43.12 4.59 39.86
C ILE A 19 -42.53 6.00 39.69
N ALA A 20 -42.32 6.75 40.78
CA ALA A 20 -41.74 8.08 40.73
C ALA A 20 -40.25 8.04 40.31
N GLN A 21 -39.46 7.02 40.72
CA GLN A 21 -38.07 6.85 40.30
C GLN A 21 -37.93 6.40 38.83
N SER A 22 -38.88 5.61 38.34
CA SER A 22 -38.85 5.19 36.92
C SER A 22 -39.23 6.32 35.96
N VAL A 23 -40.13 7.22 36.35
CA VAL A 23 -40.52 8.38 35.54
C VAL A 23 -39.39 9.40 35.44
N THR A 24 -38.64 9.67 36.52
CA THR A 24 -37.50 10.60 36.48
C THR A 24 -36.33 10.05 35.70
N ALA A 25 -36.08 8.74 35.73
CA ALA A 25 -35.00 8.12 34.95
C ALA A 25 -35.35 8.11 33.44
N GLN A 26 -36.57 7.84 33.06
CA GLN A 26 -37.04 7.91 31.68
C GLN A 26 -37.06 9.34 31.12
N ASP A 27 -37.39 10.33 31.94
CA ASP A 27 -37.44 11.73 31.51
C ASP A 27 -36.01 12.32 31.31
N LEU A 28 -35.01 11.86 32.10
CA LEU A 28 -33.61 12.21 31.90
C LEU A 28 -33.04 11.55 30.66
N LEU A 29 -33.37 10.29 30.39
CA LEU A 29 -32.96 9.57 29.16
C LEU A 29 -33.61 10.17 27.91
N ALA A 30 -34.89 10.60 28.01
CA ALA A 30 -35.58 11.23 26.91
C ALA A 30 -35.06 12.64 26.58
N LYS A 31 -34.49 13.36 27.55
CA LYS A 31 -33.84 14.66 27.31
C LYS A 31 -32.44 14.57 26.72
N GLN A 32 -31.70 13.50 26.98
CA GLN A 32 -30.35 13.27 26.38
C GLN A 32 -30.42 12.58 25.02
N ALA A 33 -31.40 11.70 24.79
CA ALA A 33 -31.52 10.94 23.56
C ALA A 33 -31.60 11.77 22.25
N PRO A 34 -32.24 12.95 22.20
CA PRO A 34 -32.26 13.76 20.98
C PRO A 34 -30.92 14.40 20.64
N ILE A 35 -30.10 14.75 21.64
CA ILE A 35 -28.80 15.39 21.46
C ILE A 35 -27.79 14.35 20.94
N ASP A 36 -27.76 13.18 21.57
CA ASP A 36 -26.87 12.08 21.14
C ASP A 36 -27.25 11.54 19.76
N ARG A 37 -28.54 11.47 19.42
CA ARG A 37 -28.97 11.08 18.07
C ARG A 37 -28.59 12.12 17.00
N LYS A 38 -28.69 13.42 17.31
CA LYS A 38 -28.28 14.49 16.40
C LYS A 38 -26.76 14.48 16.20
N MET A 39 -25.97 14.37 17.26
CA MET A 39 -24.51 14.30 17.16
C MET A 39 -24.04 13.06 16.40
N LYS A 40 -24.58 11.87 16.70
CA LYS A 40 -24.28 10.65 15.96
C LYS A 40 -24.70 10.71 14.49
N ALA A 41 -25.84 11.33 14.19
CA ALA A 41 -26.31 11.47 12.80
C ALA A 41 -25.47 12.49 12.01
N VAL A 42 -25.02 13.57 12.64
CA VAL A 42 -24.14 14.56 12.01
C VAL A 42 -22.76 13.96 11.76
N ASP A 43 -22.18 13.28 12.75
CA ASP A 43 -20.88 12.62 12.59
C ASP A 43 -20.90 11.50 11.53
N THR A 44 -21.99 10.72 11.51
CA THR A 44 -22.12 9.61 10.55
C THR A 44 -22.31 10.13 9.12
N LEU A 45 -23.09 11.19 8.92
CA LEU A 45 -23.30 11.81 7.60
C LEU A 45 -22.05 12.55 7.13
N LEU A 46 -21.38 13.28 8.01
CA LEU A 46 -20.13 13.95 7.70
C LEU A 46 -19.03 12.93 7.34
N LEU A 47 -18.90 11.89 8.15
CA LEU A 47 -17.97 10.80 7.92
C LEU A 47 -18.28 10.06 6.61
N HIS A 48 -19.56 9.79 6.34
CA HIS A 48 -19.99 9.14 5.10
C HIS A 48 -19.68 10.01 3.86
N ASN A 49 -19.97 11.31 3.93
CA ASN A 49 -19.67 12.25 2.86
C ASN A 49 -18.15 12.41 2.63
N ILE A 50 -17.34 12.40 3.69
CA ILE A 50 -15.88 12.44 3.58
C ILE A 50 -15.37 11.14 2.94
N ILE A 51 -15.85 9.98 3.38
CA ILE A 51 -15.48 8.67 2.83
C ILE A 51 -15.94 8.53 1.38
N GLU A 52 -17.14 8.97 1.02
CA GLU A 52 -17.61 8.97 -0.37
C GLU A 52 -16.77 9.90 -1.25
N LYS A 53 -16.44 11.09 -0.75
CA LYS A 53 -15.58 12.02 -1.47
C LYS A 53 -14.17 11.46 -1.68
N GLU A 54 -13.56 10.89 -0.64
CA GLU A 54 -12.25 10.22 -0.75
C GLU A 54 -12.30 9.02 -1.69
N ASN A 55 -13.36 8.22 -1.66
CA ASN A 55 -13.53 7.07 -2.55
C ASN A 55 -13.77 7.49 -4.01
N THR A 56 -14.52 8.55 -4.27
CA THR A 56 -14.76 9.06 -5.64
C THR A 56 -13.58 9.81 -6.22
N GLU A 57 -12.77 10.45 -5.39
CA GLU A 57 -11.55 11.17 -5.81
C GLU A 57 -10.32 10.24 -5.89
N SER A 58 -10.38 9.01 -5.32
CA SER A 58 -9.26 8.07 -5.36
C SER A 58 -9.11 7.46 -6.76
N PRO A 59 -7.88 7.45 -7.32
CA PRO A 59 -7.62 6.76 -8.59
C PRO A 59 -8.07 5.30 -8.61
N ALA A 60 -8.08 4.62 -7.46
CA ALA A 60 -8.57 3.24 -7.34
C ALA A 60 -10.08 3.13 -7.63
N ALA A 61 -10.89 4.12 -7.24
CA ALA A 61 -12.33 4.11 -7.49
C ALA A 61 -12.68 4.16 -9.00
N GLN A 62 -11.80 4.75 -9.80
CA GLN A 62 -11.98 4.81 -11.27
C GLN A 62 -11.66 3.48 -11.98
N LEU A 63 -10.91 2.60 -11.32
CA LEU A 63 -10.41 1.34 -11.91
C LEU A 63 -11.19 0.11 -11.47
N TYR A 64 -11.87 0.17 -10.34
CA TYR A 64 -12.48 -1.00 -9.72
C TYR A 64 -13.93 -0.74 -9.34
N ASP A 65 -14.84 -1.37 -10.05
CA ASP A 65 -16.29 -1.24 -9.84
C ASP A 65 -16.78 -1.91 -8.53
N GLU A 66 -16.02 -2.91 -8.04
CA GLU A 66 -16.43 -3.72 -6.90
C GLU A 66 -15.32 -3.91 -5.86
N TRP A 67 -15.72 -3.94 -4.59
CA TRP A 67 -14.89 -4.46 -3.50
C TRP A 67 -15.16 -5.96 -3.31
N ASN A 68 -14.13 -6.79 -3.52
CA ASN A 68 -14.28 -8.24 -3.48
C ASN A 68 -13.17 -8.89 -2.65
N ASN A 69 -13.56 -9.55 -1.54
CA ASN A 69 -12.64 -10.29 -0.68
C ASN A 69 -12.48 -11.77 -1.10
N ARG A 70 -13.11 -12.23 -2.18
CA ARG A 70 -13.15 -13.66 -2.54
C ARG A 70 -11.99 -14.09 -3.42
N TYR A 71 -11.64 -13.32 -4.43
CA TYR A 71 -10.65 -13.70 -5.44
C TYR A 71 -9.39 -12.86 -5.31
N ALA A 72 -8.21 -13.51 -5.20
CA ALA A 72 -6.93 -12.82 -5.13
C ALA A 72 -6.69 -11.92 -6.35
N HIS A 73 -7.12 -12.39 -7.53
CA HIS A 73 -7.03 -11.62 -8.77
C HIS A 73 -8.21 -11.99 -9.68
N ARG A 74 -8.96 -10.98 -10.05
CA ARG A 74 -9.97 -11.04 -11.10
C ARG A 74 -9.59 -9.98 -12.12
N ALA A 75 -9.14 -10.40 -13.29
CA ALA A 75 -8.81 -9.47 -14.36
C ALA A 75 -10.08 -8.76 -14.83
N THR A 76 -10.00 -7.44 -14.87
CA THR A 76 -10.98 -6.55 -15.52
C THR A 76 -10.31 -5.85 -16.71
N ALA A 77 -11.04 -5.04 -17.44
CA ALA A 77 -10.48 -4.30 -18.56
C ALA A 77 -9.34 -3.38 -18.09
N LEU A 78 -8.17 -3.50 -18.72
CA LEU A 78 -7.09 -2.55 -18.51
C LEU A 78 -7.40 -1.23 -19.18
N PRO A 79 -7.09 -0.08 -18.57
CA PRO A 79 -7.17 1.20 -19.26
C PRO A 79 -6.09 1.28 -20.36
N ASP A 80 -6.32 2.08 -21.40
CA ASP A 80 -5.31 2.33 -22.44
C ASP A 80 -4.05 2.98 -21.86
N SER A 81 -4.25 3.89 -20.91
CA SER A 81 -3.18 4.50 -20.13
C SER A 81 -3.67 4.87 -18.73
N PHE A 82 -2.77 4.82 -17.76
CA PHE A 82 -3.08 5.21 -16.39
C PHE A 82 -1.82 5.73 -15.67
N LYS A 83 -1.94 6.87 -15.00
CA LYS A 83 -0.84 7.48 -14.24
C LYS A 83 -0.86 6.99 -12.81
N ILE A 84 0.13 6.19 -12.44
CA ILE A 84 0.29 5.63 -11.10
C ILE A 84 1.22 6.55 -10.28
N ASP A 85 0.73 7.03 -9.14
CA ASP A 85 1.52 7.84 -8.20
C ASP A 85 2.35 6.93 -7.29
N LEU A 86 3.67 7.11 -7.28
CA LEU A 86 4.60 6.30 -6.49
C LEU A 86 5.25 7.08 -5.34
N ARG A 87 4.90 8.36 -5.13
CA ARG A 87 5.60 9.25 -4.19
C ARG A 87 5.49 8.88 -2.71
N HIS A 88 4.37 8.29 -2.31
CA HIS A 88 4.09 7.93 -0.91
C HIS A 88 4.30 6.44 -0.67
N PHE A 89 5.42 5.93 -1.16
CA PHE A 89 5.78 4.53 -1.04
C PHE A 89 6.55 4.23 0.25
N HIS A 90 6.59 2.96 0.58
CA HIS A 90 7.54 2.36 1.51
C HIS A 90 8.00 1.03 0.93
N MET A 91 9.30 0.72 1.01
CA MET A 91 9.76 -0.59 0.54
C MET A 91 9.19 -1.71 1.41
N PRO A 92 8.65 -2.78 0.81
CA PRO A 92 8.03 -3.88 1.55
C PRO A 92 8.98 -4.59 2.52
N THR A 93 10.27 -4.56 2.22
CA THR A 93 11.36 -5.15 3.01
C THR A 93 12.66 -4.36 2.76
N PRO A 94 13.56 -4.25 3.74
CA PRO A 94 14.86 -3.63 3.54
C PRO A 94 15.80 -4.46 2.67
N SER A 95 15.41 -5.67 2.29
CA SER A 95 16.23 -6.57 1.48
C SER A 95 16.48 -6.02 0.08
N ARG A 96 17.76 -6.03 -0.31
CA ARG A 96 18.25 -5.63 -1.64
C ARG A 96 18.45 -6.81 -2.59
N VAL A 97 18.08 -8.01 -2.13
CA VAL A 97 18.39 -9.27 -2.84
C VAL A 97 17.15 -9.79 -3.55
N VAL A 98 17.09 -9.59 -4.85
CA VAL A 98 16.10 -10.21 -5.75
C VAL A 98 16.61 -11.61 -6.11
N THR A 99 15.85 -12.65 -5.77
CA THR A 99 16.21 -14.07 -6.03
C THR A 99 15.53 -14.64 -7.26
N SER A 100 14.42 -14.01 -7.72
CA SER A 100 13.75 -14.45 -8.94
C SER A 100 12.97 -13.31 -9.60
N ASN A 101 13.09 -13.26 -10.94
CA ASN A 101 12.45 -12.23 -11.76
C ASN A 101 10.99 -12.54 -12.07
N PHE A 102 10.26 -11.48 -12.41
CA PHE A 102 8.99 -11.55 -13.09
C PHE A 102 9.15 -12.16 -14.50
N GLY A 103 8.13 -12.87 -14.96
CA GLY A 103 8.06 -13.37 -16.33
C GLY A 103 8.05 -14.89 -16.44
N PHE A 104 8.12 -15.39 -17.68
CA PHE A 104 8.02 -16.81 -17.95
C PHE A 104 9.30 -17.55 -17.56
N ARG A 105 9.15 -18.61 -16.75
CA ARG A 105 10.26 -19.46 -16.31
C ARG A 105 9.80 -20.88 -16.03
N TRP A 106 10.58 -21.88 -16.38
CA TRP A 106 10.29 -23.30 -16.12
C TRP A 106 8.86 -23.74 -16.49
N GLY A 107 8.38 -23.29 -17.68
CA GLY A 107 7.04 -23.63 -18.17
C GLY A 107 5.89 -22.88 -17.48
N ARG A 108 6.17 -21.86 -16.63
CA ARG A 108 5.15 -21.10 -15.88
C ARG A 108 5.43 -19.62 -15.86
N GLN A 109 4.36 -18.82 -15.83
CA GLN A 109 4.45 -17.39 -15.63
C GLN A 109 4.65 -17.06 -14.15
N HIS A 110 5.78 -16.44 -13.81
CA HIS A 110 6.01 -15.84 -12.49
C HIS A 110 5.43 -14.44 -12.47
N LYS A 111 4.45 -14.20 -11.61
CA LYS A 111 3.62 -12.99 -11.59
C LYS A 111 4.16 -11.88 -10.69
N GLY A 112 5.31 -12.10 -10.04
CA GLY A 112 5.92 -11.15 -9.11
C GLY A 112 7.44 -11.18 -9.15
N LEU A 113 8.06 -10.55 -8.16
CA LEU A 113 9.47 -10.70 -7.80
C LEU A 113 9.59 -11.53 -6.53
N ASP A 114 10.58 -12.40 -6.47
CA ASP A 114 10.95 -13.05 -5.23
C ASP A 114 12.12 -12.30 -4.61
N ILE A 115 11.93 -11.80 -3.40
CA ILE A 115 12.92 -11.03 -2.65
C ILE A 115 13.34 -11.85 -1.44
N LYS A 116 14.65 -12.05 -1.24
CA LYS A 116 15.14 -12.81 -0.09
C LYS A 116 14.78 -12.12 1.20
N VAL A 117 14.13 -12.87 2.10
CA VAL A 117 13.89 -12.49 3.49
C VAL A 117 14.12 -13.71 4.38
N TYR A 118 14.37 -13.49 5.66
CA TYR A 118 14.40 -14.57 6.65
C TYR A 118 13.01 -14.76 7.27
N ILE A 119 12.78 -15.93 7.82
CA ILE A 119 11.53 -16.21 8.56
C ILE A 119 11.48 -15.29 9.77
N GLY A 120 10.39 -14.53 9.90
CA GLY A 120 10.20 -13.55 10.97
C GLY A 120 10.56 -12.11 10.60
N ASP A 121 11.24 -11.86 9.48
CA ASP A 121 11.51 -10.50 9.01
C ASP A 121 10.20 -9.75 8.77
N THR A 122 10.16 -8.48 9.18
CA THR A 122 8.95 -7.65 9.04
C THR A 122 8.69 -7.32 7.57
N ILE A 123 7.47 -7.62 7.12
CA ILE A 123 6.96 -7.21 5.80
C ILE A 123 5.98 -6.06 5.99
N ARG A 124 6.13 -5.02 5.16
CA ARG A 124 5.41 -3.75 5.26
C ARG A 124 4.57 -3.44 4.02
N ALA A 125 3.48 -2.70 4.21
CA ALA A 125 2.65 -2.23 3.10
C ALA A 125 3.41 -1.25 2.21
N ALA A 126 3.38 -1.48 0.89
CA ALA A 126 4.10 -0.64 -0.08
C ALA A 126 3.50 0.76 -0.21
N PHE A 127 2.20 0.90 -0.10
CA PHE A 127 1.45 2.15 -0.11
C PHE A 127 0.31 2.09 0.91
N SER A 128 -0.26 3.25 1.23
CA SER A 128 -1.51 3.30 2.00
C SER A 128 -2.67 2.73 1.18
N GLY A 129 -3.61 2.08 1.85
CA GLY A 129 -4.75 1.46 1.20
C GLY A 129 -5.54 0.55 2.15
N LYS A 130 -6.39 -0.29 1.58
CA LYS A 130 -7.27 -1.19 2.31
C LYS A 130 -6.94 -2.66 2.01
N VAL A 131 -6.82 -3.46 3.06
CA VAL A 131 -6.55 -4.89 2.97
C VAL A 131 -7.77 -5.60 2.38
N ARG A 132 -7.57 -6.23 1.22
CA ARG A 132 -8.67 -6.88 0.51
C ARG A 132 -8.76 -8.37 0.83
N ILE A 133 -7.64 -9.06 0.95
CA ILE A 133 -7.59 -10.50 1.23
C ILE A 133 -6.50 -10.80 2.26
N VAL A 134 -6.85 -11.70 3.20
CA VAL A 134 -5.91 -12.31 4.16
C VAL A 134 -6.23 -13.80 4.22
N ARG A 135 -5.46 -14.65 3.51
CA ARG A 135 -5.76 -16.07 3.35
C ARG A 135 -4.52 -16.95 3.30
N TYR A 136 -4.78 -18.26 3.27
CA TYR A 136 -3.79 -19.30 3.05
C TYR A 136 -4.14 -20.13 1.82
N GLU A 137 -3.15 -20.34 0.95
CA GLU A 137 -3.24 -21.15 -0.27
C GLU A 137 -2.04 -22.12 -0.34
N ALA A 138 -2.26 -23.39 0.04
CA ALA A 138 -1.20 -24.39 0.16
C ALA A 138 -0.45 -24.64 -1.15
N ALA A 139 -1.14 -24.69 -2.29
CA ALA A 139 -0.58 -24.99 -3.61
C ALA A 139 -0.04 -23.76 -4.35
N GLY A 140 -0.09 -22.58 -3.73
CA GLY A 140 0.28 -21.29 -4.32
C GLY A 140 1.01 -20.38 -3.34
N TYR A 141 0.39 -19.27 -3.01
CA TYR A 141 0.97 -18.18 -2.22
C TYR A 141 1.31 -18.50 -0.76
N GLY A 142 0.86 -19.64 -0.20
CA GLY A 142 0.94 -19.87 1.25
C GLY A 142 0.07 -18.86 2.01
N ASN A 143 0.54 -18.37 3.14
CA ASN A 143 -0.07 -17.21 3.79
C ASN A 143 0.21 -15.98 2.93
N TYR A 144 -0.86 -15.30 2.52
CA TYR A 144 -0.73 -14.12 1.67
C TYR A 144 -1.72 -13.01 2.04
N ILE A 145 -1.36 -11.79 1.65
CA ILE A 145 -2.15 -10.59 1.84
C ILE A 145 -2.27 -9.89 0.49
N VAL A 146 -3.47 -9.39 0.17
CA VAL A 146 -3.72 -8.50 -0.97
C VAL A 146 -4.18 -7.17 -0.44
N ILE A 147 -3.52 -6.08 -0.86
CA ILE A 147 -3.88 -4.71 -0.50
C ILE A 147 -4.23 -3.95 -1.77
N ARG A 148 -5.39 -3.28 -1.79
CA ARG A 148 -5.75 -2.29 -2.79
C ARG A 148 -5.36 -0.92 -2.29
N HIS A 149 -4.55 -0.22 -3.08
CA HIS A 149 -3.97 1.07 -2.73
C HIS A 149 -4.73 2.23 -3.38
N ASN A 150 -4.67 3.40 -2.76
CA ASN A 150 -5.37 4.60 -3.24
C ASN A 150 -4.86 5.06 -4.64
N ASN A 151 -3.64 4.70 -5.01
CA ASN A 151 -3.04 5.01 -6.32
C ASN A 151 -3.49 4.08 -7.46
N GLY A 152 -4.43 3.17 -7.21
CA GLY A 152 -4.97 2.24 -8.21
C GLY A 152 -4.23 0.90 -8.32
N LEU A 153 -3.09 0.72 -7.67
CA LEU A 153 -2.41 -0.56 -7.63
C LEU A 153 -3.04 -1.53 -6.62
N GLU A 154 -2.94 -2.82 -6.89
CA GLU A 154 -3.00 -3.86 -5.88
C GLU A 154 -1.62 -4.49 -5.70
N THR A 155 -1.26 -4.82 -4.46
CA THR A 155 -0.05 -5.58 -4.15
C THR A 155 -0.38 -6.88 -3.47
N ILE A 156 0.40 -7.93 -3.76
CA ILE A 156 0.30 -9.24 -3.11
C ILE A 156 1.61 -9.54 -2.40
N TYR A 157 1.50 -9.99 -1.16
CA TYR A 157 2.60 -10.39 -0.29
C TYR A 157 2.41 -11.86 0.05
N GLY A 158 3.19 -12.74 -0.57
CA GLY A 158 3.08 -14.19 -0.44
C GLY A 158 4.18 -14.82 0.40
N HIS A 159 3.98 -16.10 0.71
CA HIS A 159 4.86 -17.00 1.46
C HIS A 159 5.14 -16.57 2.91
N LEU A 160 4.24 -15.76 3.50
CA LEU A 160 4.38 -15.24 4.86
C LEU A 160 4.36 -16.36 5.90
N SER A 161 5.10 -16.20 6.99
CA SER A 161 4.97 -17.06 8.17
C SER A 161 3.76 -16.65 9.02
N LYS A 162 3.45 -15.34 9.06
CA LYS A 162 2.33 -14.79 9.82
C LYS A 162 1.75 -13.56 9.13
N GLN A 163 0.44 -13.43 9.14
CA GLN A 163 -0.30 -12.26 8.75
C GLN A 163 -0.63 -11.44 10.01
N LEU A 164 -0.43 -10.13 9.99
CA LEU A 164 -0.61 -9.23 11.14
C LEU A 164 -1.84 -8.32 11.01
N VAL A 165 -2.50 -8.37 9.86
CA VAL A 165 -3.67 -7.54 9.51
C VAL A 165 -4.87 -8.41 9.20
N LYS A 166 -6.07 -7.78 9.13
CA LYS A 166 -7.34 -8.44 8.81
C LYS A 166 -7.90 -7.89 7.50
N GLU A 167 -8.80 -8.67 6.85
CA GLU A 167 -9.56 -8.18 5.70
C GLU A 167 -10.36 -6.93 6.07
N ASN A 168 -10.42 -5.99 5.14
CA ASN A 168 -11.06 -4.67 5.26
C ASN A 168 -10.36 -3.67 6.21
N GLN A 169 -9.19 -4.02 6.78
CA GLN A 169 -8.40 -3.08 7.57
C GLN A 169 -7.74 -2.04 6.68
N GLU A 170 -7.81 -0.76 7.07
CA GLU A 170 -7.00 0.31 6.50
C GLU A 170 -5.56 0.18 7.00
N VAL A 171 -4.60 0.37 6.10
CA VAL A 171 -3.17 0.35 6.40
C VAL A 171 -2.46 1.54 5.77
N ARG A 172 -1.42 2.02 6.43
CA ARG A 172 -0.56 3.09 5.92
C ARG A 172 0.67 2.50 5.23
N ALA A 173 1.25 3.25 4.29
CA ALA A 173 2.55 2.90 3.74
C ALA A 173 3.58 2.72 4.87
N GLY A 174 4.31 1.60 4.84
CA GLY A 174 5.29 1.25 5.88
C GLY A 174 4.71 0.55 7.11
N GLU A 175 3.40 0.40 7.23
CA GLU A 175 2.79 -0.37 8.32
C GLU A 175 3.17 -1.86 8.22
N ALA A 176 3.50 -2.48 9.36
CA ALA A 176 3.82 -3.90 9.43
C ALA A 176 2.56 -4.74 9.18
N ILE A 177 2.54 -5.50 8.08
CA ILE A 177 1.38 -6.29 7.65
C ILE A 177 1.57 -7.79 7.82
N GLY A 178 2.82 -8.26 7.88
CA GLY A 178 3.13 -9.69 7.99
C GLY A 178 4.58 -9.93 8.36
N LEU A 179 4.91 -11.20 8.49
CA LEU A 179 6.27 -11.67 8.74
C LEU A 179 6.72 -12.58 7.58
N GLY A 180 7.95 -12.41 7.14
CA GLY A 180 8.60 -13.22 6.13
C GLY A 180 8.54 -14.71 6.48
N GLY A 181 8.45 -15.57 5.49
CA GLY A 181 8.25 -17.00 5.71
C GLY A 181 8.68 -17.87 4.53
N ASN A 182 8.17 -19.08 4.53
CA ASN A 182 8.40 -20.12 3.53
C ASN A 182 7.16 -21.02 3.37
N THR A 183 5.96 -20.42 3.43
CA THR A 183 4.70 -21.17 3.37
C THR A 183 4.19 -21.33 1.94
N GLY A 184 3.29 -22.30 1.70
CA GLY A 184 2.76 -22.58 0.37
C GLY A 184 3.81 -23.24 -0.54
N ARG A 185 3.72 -22.96 -1.85
CA ARG A 185 4.67 -23.48 -2.84
C ARG A 185 5.95 -22.67 -2.88
N SER A 186 6.83 -22.88 -1.92
CA SER A 186 8.10 -22.18 -1.79
C SER A 186 9.24 -23.16 -1.51
N THR A 187 10.42 -22.93 -2.09
CA THR A 187 11.61 -23.76 -1.93
C THR A 187 12.63 -23.18 -0.94
N GLY A 188 12.38 -22.00 -0.40
CA GLY A 188 13.23 -21.32 0.55
C GLY A 188 12.63 -19.98 0.98
N SER A 189 13.02 -19.47 2.15
CA SER A 189 12.42 -18.25 2.70
C SER A 189 12.62 -17.04 1.77
N HIS A 190 11.52 -16.47 1.30
CA HIS A 190 11.49 -15.26 0.48
C HIS A 190 10.10 -14.58 0.60
N LEU A 191 10.05 -13.31 0.23
CA LEU A 191 8.82 -12.58 -0.04
C LEU A 191 8.50 -12.73 -1.53
N HIS A 192 7.37 -13.33 -1.87
CA HIS A 192 6.80 -13.20 -3.20
C HIS A 192 5.98 -11.92 -3.27
N PHE A 193 6.43 -10.96 -4.07
CA PHE A 193 5.84 -9.62 -4.17
C PHE A 193 5.28 -9.37 -5.57
N GLU A 194 3.97 -9.12 -5.65
CA GLU A 194 3.32 -8.76 -6.92
C GLU A 194 2.80 -7.33 -6.88
N THR A 195 2.79 -6.70 -8.04
CA THR A 195 2.02 -5.48 -8.33
C THR A 195 1.00 -5.76 -9.42
N ARG A 196 -0.22 -5.28 -9.26
CA ARG A 196 -1.32 -5.52 -10.19
C ARG A 196 -2.08 -4.25 -10.48
N LEU A 197 -2.57 -4.15 -11.73
CA LEU A 197 -3.52 -3.12 -12.15
C LEU A 197 -4.72 -3.84 -12.76
N CYS A 198 -5.93 -3.55 -12.29
CA CYS A 198 -7.16 -4.22 -12.74
C CYS A 198 -7.05 -5.76 -12.73
N GLY A 199 -6.40 -6.33 -11.70
CA GLY A 199 -6.17 -7.77 -11.56
C GLY A 199 -5.07 -8.36 -12.46
N VAL A 200 -4.56 -7.59 -13.43
CA VAL A 200 -3.46 -8.02 -14.30
C VAL A 200 -2.12 -7.78 -13.62
N ALA A 201 -1.25 -8.80 -13.58
CA ALA A 201 0.07 -8.68 -12.98
C ALA A 201 0.98 -7.79 -13.82
N LEU A 202 1.52 -6.76 -13.19
CA LEU A 202 2.59 -5.92 -13.73
C LEU A 202 3.93 -6.37 -13.11
N ASN A 203 5.01 -6.22 -13.86
CA ASN A 203 6.33 -6.48 -13.33
C ASN A 203 6.67 -5.46 -12.21
N PRO A 204 6.88 -5.88 -10.96
CA PRO A 204 7.22 -4.94 -9.90
C PRO A 204 8.48 -4.11 -10.18
N ALA A 205 9.41 -4.60 -10.99
CA ALA A 205 10.60 -3.86 -11.39
C ALA A 205 10.31 -2.62 -12.27
N LEU A 206 9.08 -2.46 -12.80
CA LEU A 206 8.64 -1.22 -13.44
C LEU A 206 8.49 -0.08 -12.43
N LEU A 207 8.15 -0.41 -11.18
CA LEU A 207 7.73 0.51 -10.15
C LEU A 207 8.76 0.63 -9.02
N PHE A 208 9.42 -0.48 -8.67
CA PHE A 208 10.34 -0.59 -7.53
C PHE A 208 11.74 -1.01 -7.96
N ASP A 209 12.74 -0.39 -7.37
CA ASP A 209 14.13 -0.86 -7.38
C ASP A 209 14.52 -1.35 -5.99
N PHE A 210 14.45 -2.66 -5.78
CA PHE A 210 14.82 -3.26 -4.50
C PHE A 210 16.31 -3.11 -4.17
N ARG A 211 17.18 -2.96 -5.17
CA ARG A 211 18.62 -2.77 -4.93
C ARG A 211 18.92 -1.38 -4.39
N ASP A 212 18.27 -0.37 -4.95
CA ASP A 212 18.42 1.02 -4.52
C ASP A 212 17.47 1.37 -3.36
N GLN A 213 16.52 0.47 -3.02
CA GLN A 213 15.49 0.69 -1.98
C GLN A 213 14.68 1.95 -2.25
N ASP A 214 14.29 2.13 -3.51
CA ASP A 214 13.53 3.29 -3.98
C ASP A 214 12.51 2.87 -5.05
N VAL A 215 11.65 3.78 -5.44
CA VAL A 215 10.80 3.66 -6.62
C VAL A 215 11.50 4.19 -7.86
N THR A 216 11.05 3.74 -9.03
CA THR A 216 11.68 4.09 -10.31
C THR A 216 11.46 5.55 -10.72
N GLY A 217 10.52 6.24 -10.10
CA GLY A 217 10.22 7.66 -10.31
C GLY A 217 9.04 8.09 -9.45
N ASP A 218 8.68 9.38 -9.49
CA ASP A 218 7.54 9.90 -8.74
C ASP A 218 6.20 9.36 -9.27
N PHE A 219 6.16 9.02 -10.57
CA PHE A 219 4.99 8.49 -11.27
C PHE A 219 5.43 7.44 -12.28
N TYR A 220 4.63 6.41 -12.47
CA TYR A 220 4.73 5.51 -13.60
C TYR A 220 3.53 5.72 -14.52
N MET A 221 3.77 5.92 -15.81
CA MET A 221 2.71 6.00 -16.82
C MET A 221 2.51 4.62 -17.43
N PHE A 222 1.52 3.90 -16.92
CA PHE A 222 1.08 2.66 -17.55
C PHE A 222 0.52 2.94 -18.93
N ARG A 223 0.91 2.15 -19.93
CA ARG A 223 0.33 2.12 -21.28
C ARG A 223 0.15 0.68 -21.69
N ASN A 224 -1.09 0.34 -22.06
CA ASN A 224 -1.45 -1.04 -22.41
C ASN A 224 -0.67 -1.61 -23.59
N ASN A 225 -0.27 -0.76 -24.53
CA ASN A 225 0.48 -1.14 -25.74
C ASN A 225 2.00 -1.32 -25.52
N SER A 226 2.58 -0.84 -24.44
CA SER A 226 4.05 -0.83 -24.25
C SER A 226 4.54 -1.48 -22.95
N TYR A 227 3.70 -1.65 -21.93
CA TYR A 227 4.14 -2.11 -20.60
C TYR A 227 4.86 -3.48 -20.62
N GLN A 228 4.52 -4.37 -21.57
CA GLN A 228 5.20 -5.68 -21.68
C GLN A 228 6.64 -5.53 -22.17
N ARG A 229 6.89 -4.64 -23.12
CA ARG A 229 8.25 -4.32 -23.59
C ARG A 229 9.05 -3.64 -22.49
N GLU A 230 8.44 -2.65 -21.82
CA GLU A 230 9.02 -1.96 -20.67
C GLU A 230 9.35 -2.94 -19.52
N SER A 231 8.51 -3.95 -19.30
CA SER A 231 8.71 -5.02 -18.32
C SER A 231 10.00 -5.81 -18.56
N SER A 232 10.28 -6.17 -19.82
CA SER A 232 11.51 -6.90 -20.18
C SER A 232 12.76 -6.07 -19.88
N GLU A 233 12.70 -4.78 -20.17
CA GLU A 233 13.77 -3.85 -19.91
C GLU A 233 13.96 -3.60 -18.41
N ALA A 234 12.88 -3.43 -17.65
CA ALA A 234 12.92 -3.31 -16.20
C ALA A 234 13.56 -4.54 -15.54
N THR A 235 13.25 -5.75 -16.04
CA THR A 235 13.89 -6.99 -15.56
C THR A 235 15.39 -6.99 -15.83
N ARG A 236 15.83 -6.56 -17.00
CA ARG A 236 17.26 -6.47 -17.35
C ARG A 236 18.02 -5.52 -16.42
N LEU A 237 17.41 -4.41 -16.03
CA LEU A 237 18.04 -3.39 -15.19
C LEU A 237 18.01 -3.71 -13.70
N ARG A 238 16.87 -4.19 -13.20
CA ARG A 238 16.56 -4.31 -11.76
C ARG A 238 16.26 -5.74 -11.31
N GLY A 239 16.41 -6.71 -12.20
CA GLY A 239 16.22 -8.13 -11.90
C GLY A 239 17.35 -8.72 -11.05
N VAL A 240 17.45 -10.04 -11.04
CA VAL A 240 18.48 -10.78 -10.30
C VAL A 240 19.88 -10.29 -10.72
N ALA A 241 20.69 -9.92 -9.74
CA ALA A 241 22.09 -9.54 -9.94
C ALA A 241 23.00 -10.65 -9.44
N GLY A 242 23.91 -11.12 -10.34
CA GLY A 242 25.03 -11.97 -9.97
C GLY A 242 24.69 -13.46 -9.76
N SER A 243 25.57 -14.19 -9.09
CA SER A 243 25.60 -15.65 -9.00
C SER A 243 24.71 -16.26 -7.89
N GLY A 244 23.74 -15.52 -7.37
CA GLY A 244 22.85 -15.99 -6.28
C GLY A 244 23.52 -16.07 -4.90
N ARG A 245 24.73 -15.57 -4.75
CA ARG A 245 25.37 -15.39 -3.41
C ARG A 245 24.99 -14.04 -2.86
N TYR A 246 24.52 -14.00 -1.63
CA TYR A 246 24.13 -12.78 -0.91
C TYR A 246 24.59 -12.87 0.55
N ARG A 247 24.82 -11.71 1.17
CA ARG A 247 25.21 -11.61 2.59
C ARG A 247 23.98 -11.28 3.44
N PRO A 248 23.95 -11.75 4.70
CA PRO A 248 22.84 -11.44 5.61
C PRO A 248 22.58 -9.94 5.76
N GLU A 249 23.65 -9.11 5.72
CA GLU A 249 23.57 -7.66 5.86
C GLU A 249 22.83 -7.00 4.67
N GLU A 250 22.93 -7.59 3.47
CA GLU A 250 22.20 -7.14 2.27
C GLU A 250 20.71 -7.44 2.39
N VAL A 251 20.36 -8.57 3.04
CA VAL A 251 18.97 -8.97 3.29
C VAL A 251 18.35 -8.12 4.39
N ARG A 252 19.12 -7.73 5.41
CA ARG A 252 18.62 -6.92 6.54
C ARG A 252 18.71 -5.41 6.31
N GLY A 253 19.32 -5.00 5.19
CA GLY A 253 19.50 -3.58 4.88
C GLY A 253 20.59 -2.89 5.70
N GLU A 254 21.47 -3.66 6.38
CA GLU A 254 22.53 -3.13 7.24
C GLU A 254 23.72 -2.58 6.43
N LEU A 255 23.86 -2.99 5.17
CA LEU A 255 24.87 -2.45 4.26
C LEU A 255 24.29 -1.29 3.44
N ALA A 256 24.89 -0.12 3.56
CA ALA A 256 24.68 0.95 2.61
C ALA A 256 25.20 0.48 1.23
N TYR A 257 24.33 0.34 0.26
CA TYR A 257 24.69 -0.01 -1.10
C TYR A 257 25.53 1.12 -1.70
N LYS A 258 26.84 0.86 -1.88
CA LYS A 258 27.68 1.74 -2.70
C LYS A 258 27.28 1.50 -4.14
N LYS A 259 26.53 2.44 -4.72
CA LYS A 259 26.13 2.46 -6.12
C LYS A 259 27.38 2.28 -6.99
N GLY A 260 27.63 1.04 -7.42
CA GLY A 260 28.67 0.73 -8.39
C GLY A 260 28.25 1.31 -9.74
N ARG A 261 29.07 2.17 -10.30
CA ARG A 261 28.94 2.76 -11.63
C ARG A 261 28.71 1.68 -12.70
N ASN A 262 27.48 1.38 -13.01
CA ASN A 262 27.07 0.89 -14.31
C ASN A 262 25.82 1.71 -14.69
N GLU A 263 26.07 2.96 -15.08
CA GLU A 263 25.10 3.77 -15.78
C GLU A 263 24.85 3.13 -17.16
N VAL A 264 23.82 2.28 -17.21
CA VAL A 264 23.17 2.03 -18.50
C VAL A 264 22.11 3.11 -18.64
N ILE A 265 22.46 4.18 -19.34
CA ILE A 265 21.53 5.22 -19.75
C ILE A 265 20.47 4.55 -20.63
N MET A 266 19.23 4.53 -20.13
CA MET A 266 18.06 4.08 -20.91
C MET A 266 17.62 5.22 -21.82
N PRO A 267 17.58 5.03 -23.14
CA PRO A 267 17.20 6.11 -24.06
C PRO A 267 15.74 6.57 -23.98
N ASP A 268 14.81 5.78 -23.41
CA ASP A 268 13.37 6.01 -23.58
C ASP A 268 12.49 6.02 -22.32
N LEU A 269 13.01 5.81 -21.12
CA LEU A 269 12.24 5.98 -19.88
C LEU A 269 12.44 7.38 -19.31
N VAL A 270 11.61 8.29 -19.77
CA VAL A 270 11.60 9.68 -19.29
C VAL A 270 11.03 9.72 -17.87
N GLN A 271 11.89 10.06 -16.90
CA GLN A 271 11.51 10.16 -15.49
C GLN A 271 11.41 11.61 -15.06
N TYR A 272 10.40 11.89 -14.21
CA TYR A 272 10.11 13.24 -13.75
C TYR A 272 10.07 13.32 -12.23
N HIS A 273 10.53 14.44 -11.69
CA HIS A 273 10.45 14.80 -10.27
C HIS A 273 9.59 16.05 -10.09
N LYS A 274 8.59 15.98 -9.21
CA LYS A 274 7.82 17.17 -8.80
C LYS A 274 8.53 17.84 -7.62
N VAL A 275 8.95 19.06 -7.82
CA VAL A 275 9.68 19.87 -6.83
C VAL A 275 8.80 20.11 -5.59
N MET A 276 9.31 19.75 -4.42
CA MET A 276 8.68 20.02 -3.14
C MET A 276 9.18 21.36 -2.56
N ALA A 277 8.44 21.88 -1.58
CA ALA A 277 8.89 23.11 -0.88
C ALA A 277 10.24 22.85 -0.20
N GLY A 278 11.20 23.76 -0.42
CA GLY A 278 12.56 23.68 0.13
C GLY A 278 13.54 22.82 -0.67
N GLU A 279 13.10 22.10 -1.72
CA GLU A 279 14.03 21.35 -2.57
C GLU A 279 14.78 22.28 -3.53
N THR A 280 16.05 21.93 -3.78
CA THR A 280 16.93 22.56 -4.77
C THR A 280 17.29 21.58 -5.86
N ILE A 281 17.77 22.06 -7.02
CA ILE A 281 18.27 21.17 -8.09
C ILE A 281 19.34 20.20 -7.53
N PHE A 282 20.15 20.68 -6.60
CA PHE A 282 21.20 19.90 -5.95
C PHE A 282 20.64 18.75 -5.07
N SER A 283 19.63 19.06 -4.23
CA SER A 283 18.98 18.05 -3.38
C SER A 283 18.24 17.00 -4.21
N ILE A 284 17.59 17.43 -5.30
CA ILE A 284 16.90 16.54 -6.23
C ILE A 284 17.90 15.65 -6.98
N ALA A 285 18.98 16.21 -7.50
CA ALA A 285 20.04 15.45 -8.18
C ALA A 285 20.63 14.37 -7.27
N ARG A 286 20.93 14.72 -6.01
CA ARG A 286 21.40 13.79 -5.00
C ARG A 286 20.37 12.68 -4.68
N LYS A 287 19.10 13.07 -4.51
CA LYS A 287 17.99 12.16 -4.21
C LYS A 287 17.74 11.18 -5.35
N ARG A 288 17.88 11.61 -6.61
CA ARG A 288 17.62 10.81 -7.80
C ARG A 288 18.87 10.13 -8.38
N GLY A 289 20.03 10.36 -7.78
CA GLY A 289 21.30 9.75 -8.17
C GLY A 289 21.78 10.20 -9.55
N VAL A 290 21.41 11.39 -9.99
CA VAL A 290 21.79 12.02 -11.25
C VAL A 290 22.67 13.26 -10.99
N THR A 291 23.32 13.78 -12.06
CA THR A 291 24.09 15.02 -11.91
C THR A 291 23.20 16.25 -12.05
N VAL A 292 23.61 17.36 -11.41
CA VAL A 292 22.94 18.67 -11.57
C VAL A 292 22.92 19.09 -13.04
N GLU A 293 24.04 18.82 -13.74
CA GLU A 293 24.21 19.08 -15.17
C GLU A 293 23.16 18.33 -16.00
N GLN A 294 22.89 17.08 -15.66
CA GLN A 294 21.90 16.25 -16.35
C GLN A 294 20.50 16.85 -16.19
N ILE A 295 20.08 17.20 -14.96
CA ILE A 295 18.78 17.86 -14.72
C ILE A 295 18.71 19.18 -15.50
N CYS A 296 19.76 20.00 -15.43
CA CYS A 296 19.79 21.30 -16.10
C CYS A 296 19.65 21.14 -17.63
N ARG A 297 20.39 20.21 -18.23
CA ARG A 297 20.35 19.90 -19.67
C ARG A 297 18.96 19.42 -20.11
N LEU A 298 18.39 18.46 -19.39
CA LEU A 298 17.09 17.85 -19.73
C LEU A 298 15.90 18.83 -19.60
N ASN A 299 16.04 19.87 -18.80
CA ASN A 299 14.99 20.87 -18.55
C ASN A 299 15.29 22.25 -19.14
N HIS A 300 16.41 22.41 -19.85
CA HIS A 300 16.87 23.68 -20.44
C HIS A 300 16.94 24.81 -19.39
N ILE A 301 17.48 24.50 -18.19
CA ILE A 301 17.62 25.46 -17.09
C ILE A 301 19.08 25.62 -16.68
N SER A 302 19.45 26.81 -16.15
CA SER A 302 20.78 27.05 -15.59
C SER A 302 20.90 26.45 -14.18
N LYS A 303 22.13 26.14 -13.73
CA LYS A 303 22.41 25.64 -12.37
C LYS A 303 21.96 26.61 -11.26
N THR A 304 21.93 27.90 -11.57
CA THR A 304 21.57 28.99 -10.64
C THR A 304 20.07 29.29 -10.63
N LYS A 305 19.29 28.66 -11.52
CA LYS A 305 17.85 28.90 -11.60
C LYS A 305 17.15 28.41 -10.33
N LYS A 306 16.43 29.34 -9.68
CA LYS A 306 15.52 28.95 -8.57
C LYS A 306 14.33 28.18 -9.13
N ILE A 307 14.17 26.95 -8.68
CA ILE A 307 13.01 26.09 -9.02
C ILE A 307 11.85 26.37 -8.07
N LYS A 308 10.63 26.36 -8.59
CA LYS A 308 9.43 26.63 -7.78
C LYS A 308 8.83 25.31 -7.30
N PRO A 309 8.31 25.24 -6.05
CA PRO A 309 7.51 24.11 -5.60
C PRO A 309 6.35 23.83 -6.58
N GLY A 310 6.10 22.56 -6.87
CA GLY A 310 5.11 22.14 -7.85
C GLY A 310 5.62 22.02 -9.29
N SER A 311 6.79 22.57 -9.63
CA SER A 311 7.42 22.37 -10.94
C SER A 311 7.75 20.89 -11.16
N ILE A 312 7.68 20.43 -12.41
CA ILE A 312 8.06 19.07 -12.81
C ILE A 312 9.40 19.17 -13.54
N LEU A 313 10.41 18.48 -13.03
CA LEU A 313 11.73 18.38 -13.64
C LEU A 313 11.97 16.99 -14.20
N ARG A 314 12.38 16.90 -15.46
CA ARG A 314 12.90 15.69 -16.06
C ARG A 314 14.31 15.41 -15.51
N TYR A 315 14.60 14.15 -15.09
CA TYR A 315 15.94 13.79 -14.61
C TYR A 315 16.54 12.55 -15.29
N SER A 316 15.77 11.87 -16.13
CA SER A 316 16.21 10.77 -16.99
C SER A 316 15.56 10.86 -18.35
#